data_07fe7638d5c7003d5d3c8023e08ddc5a
#
_entry.id   07fe7638d5c7003d5d3c8023e08ddc5a
#
_cell.length_a   1.000
_cell.length_b   1.000
_cell.length_c   1.000
_cell.angle_alpha   90.00
_cell.angle_beta   90.00
_cell.angle_gamma   90.00
#
_symmetry.space_group_name_H-M   'P 1'
#
loop_
_entity.id
_entity.type
_entity.pdbx_description
1 polymer ?
#
loop_
_entity_poly.entity_id
_entity_poly.type
_entity_poly.pdbx_seq_one_letter_code
_entity_poly.pdbx_strand_id
1 'polypeptide(L)'
;LMRRYWQPICLLDELSDLPRKIRILCEDLVVFRDSEGRVGCLDLHCAHRGTSLEYGRIEERGIRCCYHGWLYNVEGQCIEMPCEQPGYAKKMDVWQPAYPIHEYGGLVFVYMGPLAMQPVFPIYDIAHVGGREDVILRGMRLWDDHGVGFVRDCNWLQNFENVMDPYHLLMLHAINSGDQFGSVITADGAPDIGFETTDLGV
;
A
#
# COMPACT_ATOMS: atom_id res chain seq x y z
N LEU A 1 -0.07 -8.82 14.47
CA LEU A 1 -0.74 -7.58 14.85
C LEU A 1 -0.87 -6.62 13.66
N MET A 2 0.22 -6.21 12.99
CA MET A 2 0.22 -5.24 11.88
C MET A 2 -0.72 -5.59 10.72
N ARG A 3 -0.91 -6.86 10.41
CA ARG A 3 -1.86 -7.31 9.38
C ARG A 3 -3.33 -6.96 9.66
N ARG A 4 -3.67 -6.58 10.89
CA ARG A 4 -5.03 -6.16 11.29
C ARG A 4 -5.31 -4.68 11.07
N TYR A 5 -4.37 -3.96 10.47
CA TYR A 5 -4.51 -2.55 10.11
C TYR A 5 -4.39 -2.39 8.61
N TRP A 6 -5.05 -1.38 8.08
CA TRP A 6 -4.88 -0.96 6.70
C TRP A 6 -3.45 -0.46 6.46
N GLN A 7 -2.80 -0.99 5.44
CA GLN A 7 -1.42 -0.68 5.10
C GLN A 7 -1.37 0.09 3.78
N PRO A 8 -0.77 1.28 3.70
CA PRO A 8 -0.56 1.97 2.43
C PRO A 8 0.48 1.20 1.61
N ILE A 9 0.20 0.97 0.33
CA ILE A 9 1.05 0.12 -0.52
C ILE A 9 1.60 0.83 -1.75
N CYS A 10 0.88 1.78 -2.32
CA CYS A 10 1.33 2.56 -3.48
C CYS A 10 0.45 3.82 -3.64
N LEU A 11 0.89 4.72 -4.51
CA LEU A 11 0.02 5.77 -5.02
C LEU A 11 -0.90 5.20 -6.11
N LEU A 12 -2.12 5.73 -6.19
CA LEU A 12 -3.08 5.32 -7.20
C LEU A 12 -2.61 5.62 -8.63
N ASP A 13 -1.90 6.72 -8.82
CA ASP A 13 -1.34 7.14 -10.10
C ASP A 13 -0.09 6.34 -10.53
N GLU A 14 0.47 5.53 -9.62
CA GLU A 14 1.51 4.56 -9.97
C GLU A 14 0.97 3.28 -10.62
N LEU A 15 -0.34 3.05 -10.55
CA LEU A 15 -1.01 1.92 -11.18
C LEU A 15 -1.32 2.26 -12.64
N SER A 16 -0.37 1.92 -13.50
CA SER A 16 -0.50 2.04 -14.95
C SER A 16 -1.24 0.83 -15.56
N ASP A 17 -1.04 0.60 -16.84
CA ASP A 17 -1.48 -0.59 -17.59
C ASP A 17 -0.62 -1.84 -17.35
N LEU A 18 0.35 -1.76 -16.43
CA LEU A 18 1.20 -2.89 -16.04
C LEU A 18 0.95 -3.28 -14.57
N PRO A 19 0.96 -4.58 -14.26
CA PRO A 19 0.90 -5.04 -12.88
C PRO A 19 2.14 -4.60 -12.11
N ARG A 20 1.98 -4.29 -10.83
CA ARG A 20 3.07 -3.89 -9.95
C ARG A 20 3.30 -4.91 -8.85
N LYS A 21 4.50 -5.47 -8.79
CA LYS A 21 4.92 -6.27 -7.65
C LYS A 21 5.24 -5.37 -6.47
N ILE A 22 4.76 -5.75 -5.30
CA ILE A 22 5.11 -5.15 -4.02
C ILE A 22 5.50 -6.22 -3.01
N ARG A 23 6.29 -5.83 -2.01
CA ARG A 23 6.56 -6.67 -0.84
C ARG A 23 6.15 -5.93 0.42
N ILE A 24 5.23 -6.53 1.17
CA ILE A 24 4.71 -5.94 2.40
C ILE A 24 4.46 -7.02 3.46
N LEU A 25 4.82 -6.75 4.71
CA LEU A 25 4.66 -7.67 5.86
C LEU A 25 5.15 -9.10 5.55
N CYS A 26 6.28 -9.19 4.83
CA CYS A 26 6.94 -10.42 4.38
C CYS A 26 6.17 -11.23 3.31
N GLU A 27 5.18 -10.65 2.65
CA GLU A 27 4.50 -11.27 1.52
C GLU A 27 4.76 -10.52 0.21
N ASP A 28 4.93 -11.28 -0.86
CA ASP A 28 5.05 -10.75 -2.23
C ASP A 28 3.67 -10.75 -2.86
N LEU A 29 3.20 -9.58 -3.26
CA LEU A 29 1.88 -9.36 -3.82
C LEU A 29 1.98 -8.71 -5.19
N VAL A 30 0.93 -8.84 -6.00
CA VAL A 30 0.73 -8.07 -7.21
C VAL A 30 -0.44 -7.12 -7.03
N VAL A 31 -0.22 -5.85 -7.33
CA VAL A 31 -1.26 -4.81 -7.37
C VAL A 31 -1.45 -4.39 -8.81
N PHE A 32 -2.69 -4.22 -9.21
CA PHE A 32 -3.03 -3.82 -10.57
C PHE A 32 -4.36 -3.05 -10.58
N ARG A 33 -4.56 -2.27 -11.61
CA ARG A 33 -5.85 -1.66 -11.92
C ARG A 33 -6.31 -2.24 -13.25
N ASP A 34 -7.48 -2.90 -13.25
CA ASP A 34 -8.04 -3.44 -14.48
C ASP A 34 -8.53 -2.33 -15.43
N SER A 35 -8.89 -2.71 -16.65
CA SER A 35 -9.32 -1.72 -17.65
C SER A 35 -10.69 -1.11 -17.37
N GLU A 36 -11.44 -1.64 -16.37
CA GLU A 36 -12.64 -1.00 -15.82
C GLU A 36 -12.34 0.00 -14.69
N GLY A 37 -11.06 0.13 -14.31
CA GLY A 37 -10.61 1.05 -13.27
C GLY A 37 -10.63 0.48 -11.86
N ARG A 38 -10.96 -0.82 -11.67
CA ARG A 38 -10.98 -1.46 -10.36
C ARG A 38 -9.58 -1.88 -9.93
N VAL A 39 -9.23 -1.61 -8.70
CA VAL A 39 -7.93 -2.01 -8.13
C VAL A 39 -8.04 -3.40 -7.49
N GLY A 40 -7.10 -4.28 -7.82
CA GLY A 40 -6.95 -5.60 -7.22
C GLY A 40 -5.59 -5.77 -6.56
N CYS A 41 -5.54 -6.55 -5.48
CA CYS A 41 -4.31 -6.98 -4.83
C CYS A 41 -4.39 -8.48 -4.57
N LEU A 42 -3.52 -9.23 -5.24
CA LEU A 42 -3.50 -10.69 -5.19
C LEU A 42 -2.13 -11.19 -4.71
N ASP A 43 -2.08 -12.45 -4.25
CA ASP A 43 -0.81 -13.15 -4.11
C ASP A 43 -0.05 -13.13 -5.45
N LEU A 44 1.26 -12.95 -5.37
CA LEU A 44 2.09 -12.78 -6.56
C LEU A 44 2.10 -14.02 -7.47
N HIS A 45 2.02 -15.21 -6.88
CA HIS A 45 2.24 -16.47 -7.57
C HIS A 45 0.95 -17.12 -8.02
N CYS A 46 0.74 -17.20 -9.34
CA CYS A 46 -0.43 -17.80 -9.96
C CYS A 46 -0.76 -19.19 -9.39
N ALA A 47 -2.00 -19.38 -8.94
CA ALA A 47 -2.49 -20.61 -8.32
C ALA A 47 -2.34 -21.86 -9.20
N HIS A 48 -2.17 -21.68 -10.51
CA HIS A 48 -1.96 -22.80 -11.43
C HIS A 48 -0.57 -23.46 -11.27
N ARG A 49 0.51 -22.69 -11.53
CA ARG A 49 1.89 -23.19 -11.52
C ARG A 49 2.91 -22.19 -10.99
N GLY A 50 2.51 -21.26 -10.12
CA GLY A 50 3.42 -20.38 -9.40
C GLY A 50 4.11 -19.31 -10.24
N THR A 51 3.67 -19.06 -11.48
CA THR A 51 4.22 -17.97 -12.29
C THR A 51 3.91 -16.64 -11.66
N SER A 52 4.90 -15.72 -11.61
CA SER A 52 4.70 -14.38 -11.09
C SER A 52 3.70 -13.61 -11.95
N LEU A 53 2.63 -13.12 -11.33
CA LEU A 53 1.61 -12.31 -11.98
C LEU A 53 2.09 -10.88 -12.31
N GLU A 54 3.28 -10.46 -11.85
CA GLU A 54 3.90 -9.21 -12.29
C GLU A 54 4.18 -9.17 -13.81
N TYR A 55 4.32 -10.34 -14.43
CA TYR A 55 4.45 -10.48 -15.87
C TYR A 55 3.11 -10.71 -16.57
N GLY A 56 2.01 -10.61 -15.84
CA GLY A 56 0.66 -10.76 -16.37
C GLY A 56 0.25 -9.59 -17.24
N ARG A 57 -0.85 -9.77 -17.94
CA ARG A 57 -1.48 -8.75 -18.77
C ARG A 57 -2.75 -8.25 -18.08
N ILE A 58 -2.89 -6.94 -17.97
CA ILE A 58 -4.12 -6.31 -17.49
C ILE A 58 -5.17 -6.38 -18.60
N GLU A 59 -6.38 -6.77 -18.23
CA GLU A 59 -7.53 -6.86 -19.10
C GLU A 59 -8.74 -6.17 -18.45
N GLU A 60 -9.85 -6.10 -19.19
CA GLU A 60 -11.09 -5.47 -18.74
C GLU A 60 -11.58 -6.01 -17.39
N ARG A 61 -11.47 -7.31 -17.16
CA ARG A 61 -12.01 -7.96 -15.98
C ARG A 61 -10.95 -8.48 -14.99
N GLY A 62 -9.71 -7.99 -15.08
CA GLY A 62 -8.68 -8.40 -14.15
C GLY A 62 -7.29 -8.58 -14.76
N ILE A 63 -6.53 -9.54 -14.23
CA ILE A 63 -5.16 -9.85 -14.63
C ILE A 63 -5.04 -11.25 -15.21
N ARG A 64 -4.46 -11.36 -16.42
CA ARG A 64 -4.19 -12.63 -17.09
C ARG A 64 -2.75 -13.09 -16.88
N CYS A 65 -2.60 -14.29 -16.34
CA CYS A 65 -1.30 -14.93 -16.22
C CYS A 65 -0.67 -15.16 -17.60
N CYS A 66 0.60 -14.76 -17.76
CA CYS A 66 1.32 -14.88 -19.04
C CYS A 66 1.65 -16.31 -19.44
N TYR A 67 1.60 -17.27 -18.49
CA TYR A 67 2.04 -18.64 -18.77
C TYR A 67 0.96 -19.49 -19.45
N HIS A 68 -0.22 -19.64 -18.83
CA HIS A 68 -1.31 -20.46 -19.39
C HIS A 68 -2.62 -19.68 -19.59
N GLY A 69 -2.57 -18.35 -19.46
CA GLY A 69 -3.70 -17.48 -19.76
C GLY A 69 -4.84 -17.50 -18.74
N TRP A 70 -4.64 -18.05 -17.54
CA TRP A 70 -5.67 -17.97 -16.49
C TRP A 70 -5.94 -16.51 -16.15
N LEU A 71 -7.22 -16.10 -16.18
CA LEU A 71 -7.64 -14.76 -15.89
C LEU A 71 -8.26 -14.70 -14.49
N TYR A 72 -7.70 -13.87 -13.64
CA TYR A 72 -8.19 -13.61 -12.29
C TYR A 72 -8.83 -12.24 -12.21
N ASN A 73 -10.02 -12.16 -11.63
CA ASN A 73 -10.64 -10.88 -11.33
C ASN A 73 -9.99 -10.20 -10.09
N VAL A 74 -10.44 -8.99 -9.73
CA VAL A 74 -9.87 -8.24 -8.60
C VAL A 74 -10.13 -8.90 -7.25
N GLU A 75 -11.14 -9.75 -7.14
CA GLU A 75 -11.46 -10.57 -5.97
C GLU A 75 -10.65 -11.86 -5.90
N GLY A 76 -9.86 -12.18 -6.96
CA GLY A 76 -9.02 -13.38 -7.03
C GLY A 76 -9.69 -14.60 -7.66
N GLN A 77 -10.95 -14.52 -8.08
CA GLN A 77 -11.59 -15.63 -8.75
C GLN A 77 -11.00 -15.86 -10.14
N CYS A 78 -10.63 -17.10 -10.46
CA CYS A 78 -10.23 -17.47 -11.80
C CYS A 78 -11.48 -17.58 -12.69
N ILE A 79 -11.66 -16.60 -13.57
CA ILE A 79 -12.86 -16.48 -14.42
C ILE A 79 -12.69 -17.07 -15.82
N GLU A 80 -11.44 -17.30 -16.26
CA GLU A 80 -11.13 -17.92 -17.54
C GLU A 80 -9.94 -18.87 -17.47
N MET A 81 -10.05 -19.99 -18.14
CA MET A 81 -9.00 -20.99 -18.35
C MET A 81 -8.97 -21.38 -19.85
N PRO A 82 -8.25 -20.61 -20.69
CA PRO A 82 -8.39 -20.73 -22.16
C PRO A 82 -7.88 -22.06 -22.74
N CYS A 83 -7.04 -22.80 -22.01
CA CYS A 83 -6.58 -24.11 -22.43
C CYS A 83 -7.55 -25.26 -22.08
N GLU A 84 -8.67 -24.95 -21.41
CA GLU A 84 -9.66 -25.91 -20.95
C GLU A 84 -10.98 -25.73 -21.71
N GLN A 85 -11.88 -26.70 -21.54
CA GLN A 85 -13.19 -26.65 -22.18
C GLN A 85 -14.01 -25.45 -21.69
N PRO A 86 -14.91 -24.90 -22.51
CA PRO A 86 -15.78 -23.79 -22.09
C PRO A 86 -16.53 -24.12 -20.78
N GLY A 87 -16.51 -23.17 -19.84
CA GLY A 87 -17.14 -23.32 -18.53
C GLY A 87 -16.30 -24.06 -17.48
N TYR A 88 -15.10 -24.53 -17.82
CA TYR A 88 -14.25 -25.26 -16.89
C TYR A 88 -13.80 -24.39 -15.70
N ALA A 89 -13.48 -23.13 -15.91
CA ALA A 89 -13.10 -22.20 -14.84
C ALA A 89 -14.20 -22.11 -13.76
N LYS A 90 -15.46 -21.97 -14.18
CA LYS A 90 -16.61 -21.97 -13.27
C LYS A 90 -16.79 -23.30 -12.53
N LYS A 91 -16.52 -24.42 -13.19
CA LYS A 91 -16.62 -25.77 -12.60
C LYS A 91 -15.54 -26.00 -11.55
N MET A 92 -14.33 -25.53 -11.79
CA MET A 92 -13.19 -25.72 -10.89
C MET A 92 -13.21 -24.77 -9.71
N ASP A 93 -13.83 -23.59 -9.85
CA ASP A 93 -13.96 -22.57 -8.82
C ASP A 93 -12.63 -22.26 -8.09
N VAL A 94 -11.59 -21.99 -8.89
CA VAL A 94 -10.25 -21.71 -8.38
C VAL A 94 -10.15 -20.25 -7.96
N TRP A 95 -9.55 -20.01 -6.80
CA TRP A 95 -9.31 -18.69 -6.25
C TRP A 95 -7.82 -18.45 -6.02
N GLN A 96 -7.36 -17.30 -6.48
CA GLN A 96 -6.08 -16.73 -6.11
C GLN A 96 -6.28 -15.97 -4.79
N PRO A 97 -5.40 -16.11 -3.79
CA PRO A 97 -5.50 -15.28 -2.59
C PRO A 97 -5.57 -13.81 -2.95
N ALA A 98 -6.59 -13.14 -2.43
CA ALA A 98 -6.86 -11.74 -2.68
C ALA A 98 -7.01 -10.98 -1.36
N TYR A 99 -6.68 -9.70 -1.39
CA TYR A 99 -6.67 -8.84 -0.21
C TYR A 99 -7.59 -7.64 -0.43
N PRO A 100 -8.42 -7.27 0.56
CA PRO A 100 -9.26 -6.08 0.48
C PRO A 100 -8.45 -4.82 0.22
N ILE A 101 -8.95 -3.98 -0.66
CA ILE A 101 -8.36 -2.70 -1.05
C ILE A 101 -9.27 -1.56 -0.59
N HIS A 102 -8.66 -0.44 -0.20
CA HIS A 102 -9.32 0.82 0.02
C HIS A 102 -8.50 1.96 -0.62
N GLU A 103 -9.16 2.79 -1.40
CA GLU A 103 -8.55 3.95 -2.06
C GLU A 103 -8.94 5.21 -1.28
N TYR A 104 -7.95 5.98 -0.83
CA TYR A 104 -8.18 7.21 -0.10
C TYR A 104 -7.05 8.22 -0.31
N GLY A 105 -7.40 9.45 -0.65
CA GLY A 105 -6.44 10.54 -0.80
C GLY A 105 -5.35 10.29 -1.84
N GLY A 106 -5.64 9.52 -2.90
CA GLY A 106 -4.67 9.14 -3.92
C GLY A 106 -3.71 8.01 -3.51
N LEU A 107 -3.94 7.40 -2.34
CA LEU A 107 -3.22 6.21 -1.87
C LEU A 107 -4.08 4.96 -2.02
N VAL A 108 -3.43 3.84 -2.25
CA VAL A 108 -4.02 2.51 -2.21
C VAL A 108 -3.61 1.84 -0.90
N PHE A 109 -4.59 1.36 -0.15
CA PHE A 109 -4.38 0.62 1.10
C PHE A 109 -4.82 -0.83 0.93
N VAL A 110 -4.12 -1.74 1.61
CA VAL A 110 -4.45 -3.16 1.67
C VAL A 110 -4.71 -3.60 3.10
N TYR A 111 -5.69 -4.49 3.28
CA TYR A 111 -5.92 -5.19 4.53
C TYR A 111 -5.49 -6.65 4.39
N MET A 112 -4.58 -7.11 5.27
CA MET A 112 -3.97 -8.44 5.17
C MET A 112 -4.34 -9.38 6.33
N GLY A 113 -5.26 -8.95 7.19
CA GLY A 113 -5.75 -9.75 8.32
C GLY A 113 -6.93 -10.64 7.97
N PRO A 114 -7.48 -11.39 8.96
CA PRO A 114 -8.70 -12.16 8.78
C PRO A 114 -9.87 -11.25 8.41
N LEU A 115 -10.61 -11.57 7.35
CA LEU A 115 -11.73 -10.76 6.85
C LEU A 115 -12.78 -10.44 7.92
N ALA A 116 -13.08 -11.40 8.80
CA ALA A 116 -14.02 -11.21 9.92
C ALA A 116 -13.55 -10.16 10.95
N MET A 117 -12.31 -9.74 10.90
CA MET A 117 -11.70 -8.75 11.80
C MET A 117 -11.28 -7.47 11.06
N GLN A 118 -11.73 -7.30 9.83
CA GLN A 118 -11.42 -6.10 9.05
C GLN A 118 -12.02 -4.86 9.73
N PRO A 119 -11.18 -3.89 10.13
CA PRO A 119 -11.68 -2.66 10.73
C PRO A 119 -12.28 -1.75 9.65
N VAL A 120 -13.18 -0.88 10.07
CA VAL A 120 -13.57 0.27 9.25
C VAL A 120 -12.32 1.05 8.91
N PHE A 121 -12.22 1.53 7.67
CA PHE A 121 -11.09 2.37 7.27
C PHE A 121 -11.10 3.67 8.09
N PRO A 122 -10.01 4.00 8.80
CA PRO A 122 -9.97 5.19 9.65
C PRO A 122 -9.83 6.44 8.79
N ILE A 123 -10.80 7.34 8.91
CA ILE A 123 -10.70 8.70 8.34
C ILE A 123 -10.43 9.64 9.51
N TYR A 124 -9.20 10.13 9.60
CA TYR A 124 -8.81 11.07 10.64
C TYR A 124 -9.30 12.48 10.32
N ASP A 125 -9.59 13.28 11.34
CA ASP A 125 -10.11 14.64 11.19
C ASP A 125 -9.23 15.52 10.30
N ILE A 126 -7.92 15.38 10.42
CA ILE A 126 -6.95 16.12 9.58
C ILE A 126 -7.09 15.78 8.08
N ALA A 127 -7.59 14.58 7.78
CA ALA A 127 -7.81 14.12 6.41
C ALA A 127 -9.26 14.31 5.95
N HIS A 128 -10.15 14.77 6.83
CA HIS A 128 -11.56 14.98 6.52
C HIS A 128 -11.78 16.36 5.88
N VAL A 129 -11.50 16.44 4.59
CA VAL A 129 -11.63 17.68 3.80
C VAL A 129 -12.94 17.77 3.01
N GLY A 130 -13.90 16.89 3.32
CA GLY A 130 -15.18 16.82 2.62
C GLY A 130 -15.93 18.16 2.60
N GLY A 131 -16.33 18.60 1.42
CA GLY A 131 -17.09 19.84 1.21
C GLY A 131 -16.26 21.13 1.17
N ARG A 132 -14.94 21.03 1.24
CA ARG A 132 -14.04 22.19 1.07
C ARG A 132 -13.43 22.17 -0.33
N GLU A 133 -13.79 23.18 -1.14
CA GLU A 133 -13.24 23.35 -2.50
C GLU A 133 -11.80 23.91 -2.51
N ASP A 134 -11.38 24.53 -1.38
CA ASP A 134 -10.06 25.14 -1.18
C ASP A 134 -8.99 24.17 -0.66
N VAL A 135 -9.35 22.91 -0.39
CA VAL A 135 -8.44 21.91 0.18
C VAL A 135 -8.43 20.64 -0.68
N ILE A 136 -7.24 20.19 -1.02
CA ILE A 136 -7.02 18.94 -1.76
C ILE A 136 -6.28 17.97 -0.85
N LEU A 137 -6.89 16.80 -0.58
CA LEU A 137 -6.21 15.68 0.03
C LEU A 137 -5.53 14.85 -1.06
N ARG A 138 -4.20 14.77 -1.00
CA ARG A 138 -3.42 14.01 -1.98
C ARG A 138 -2.33 13.21 -1.29
N GLY A 139 -2.29 11.89 -1.56
CA GLY A 139 -1.15 11.06 -1.26
C GLY A 139 0.04 11.45 -2.12
N MET A 140 1.22 11.47 -1.53
CA MET A 140 2.47 11.70 -2.27
C MET A 140 3.60 10.88 -1.66
N ARG A 141 4.61 10.58 -2.48
CA ARG A 141 5.88 10.09 -1.96
C ARG A 141 6.71 11.26 -1.45
N LEU A 142 7.29 11.11 -0.28
CA LEU A 142 8.30 12.03 0.19
C LEU A 142 9.65 11.66 -0.44
N TRP A 143 10.32 12.62 -1.09
CA TRP A 143 11.72 12.55 -1.52
C TRP A 143 12.02 11.56 -2.65
N ASP A 144 11.43 11.78 -3.81
CA ASP A 144 11.87 11.05 -4.97
C ASP A 144 11.73 11.84 -6.27
N ASP A 145 12.86 12.38 -6.73
CA ASP A 145 12.97 12.97 -8.08
C ASP A 145 13.12 11.90 -9.17
N HIS A 146 13.19 10.59 -8.79
CA HIS A 146 13.48 9.48 -9.71
C HIS A 146 12.50 8.29 -9.62
N GLY A 147 11.38 8.41 -8.91
CA GLY A 147 10.34 7.38 -8.84
C GLY A 147 10.68 6.16 -7.95
N VAL A 148 11.75 6.19 -7.16
CA VAL A 148 12.13 5.10 -6.26
C VAL A 148 11.76 5.46 -4.83
N GLY A 149 10.76 4.79 -4.26
CA GLY A 149 10.42 4.96 -2.84
C GLY A 149 11.60 4.65 -1.93
N PHE A 150 11.74 5.43 -0.87
CA PHE A 150 12.78 5.21 0.14
C PHE A 150 12.56 3.86 0.84
N VAL A 151 13.31 2.85 0.43
CA VAL A 151 13.43 1.60 1.19
C VAL A 151 14.64 1.73 2.10
N ARG A 152 14.42 1.64 3.40
CA ARG A 152 15.48 1.60 4.41
C ARG A 152 15.77 0.16 4.78
N ASP A 153 17.03 -0.24 4.73
CA ASP A 153 17.48 -1.59 5.10
C ASP A 153 17.54 -1.73 6.63
N CYS A 154 16.42 -1.48 7.29
CA CYS A 154 16.29 -1.63 8.74
C CYS A 154 14.88 -2.11 9.12
N ASN A 155 14.75 -2.58 10.36
CA ASN A 155 13.46 -2.89 10.95
C ASN A 155 12.62 -1.60 11.07
N TRP A 156 11.32 -1.68 10.77
CA TRP A 156 10.39 -0.55 10.87
C TRP A 156 10.39 0.11 12.25
N LEU A 157 10.62 -0.66 13.32
CA LEU A 157 10.67 -0.16 14.69
C LEU A 157 11.79 0.87 14.88
N GLN A 158 12.98 0.61 14.33
CA GLN A 158 14.10 1.56 14.40
C GLN A 158 13.76 2.89 13.71
N ASN A 159 13.07 2.83 12.58
CA ASN A 159 12.60 4.04 11.91
C ASN A 159 11.52 4.76 12.73
N PHE A 160 10.63 4.01 13.38
CA PHE A 160 9.59 4.56 14.24
C PHE A 160 10.18 5.20 15.50
N GLU A 161 11.12 4.55 16.17
CA GLU A 161 11.86 5.10 17.33
C GLU A 161 12.53 6.42 16.98
N ASN A 162 13.16 6.50 15.80
CA ASN A 162 13.77 7.75 15.34
C ASN A 162 12.73 8.87 15.15
N VAL A 163 11.55 8.57 14.62
CA VAL A 163 10.47 9.56 14.44
C VAL A 163 9.92 10.04 15.79
N MET A 164 9.89 9.15 16.78
CA MET A 164 9.37 9.43 18.12
C MET A 164 10.39 10.10 19.07
N ASP A 165 11.63 10.31 18.63
CA ASP A 165 12.67 10.98 19.42
C ASP A 165 12.75 12.48 19.13
N PRO A 166 12.15 13.33 19.95
CA PRO A 166 12.16 14.77 19.73
C PRO A 166 13.53 15.42 19.97
N TYR A 167 14.41 14.78 20.75
CA TYR A 167 15.74 15.33 21.01
C TYR A 167 16.66 15.21 19.78
N HIS A 168 16.54 14.14 18.98
CA HIS A 168 17.32 14.06 17.75
C HIS A 168 16.91 15.16 16.75
N LEU A 169 15.64 15.54 16.72
CA LEU A 169 15.18 16.65 15.87
C LEU A 169 15.94 17.95 16.19
N LEU A 170 16.08 18.26 17.48
CA LEU A 170 16.84 19.43 17.90
C LEU A 170 18.33 19.28 17.59
N MET A 171 18.94 18.20 18.06
CA MET A 171 20.39 18.05 17.99
C MET A 171 20.89 17.81 16.58
N LEU A 172 20.27 16.87 15.86
CA LEU A 172 20.72 16.50 14.53
C LEU A 172 20.26 17.53 13.47
N HIS A 173 18.99 17.87 13.45
CA HIS A 173 18.43 18.66 12.36
C HIS A 173 18.57 20.19 12.57
N ALA A 174 18.55 20.67 13.81
CA ALA A 174 18.65 22.12 14.07
C ALA A 174 20.10 22.58 14.37
N ILE A 175 20.88 21.77 15.07
CA ILE A 175 22.20 22.21 15.58
C ILE A 175 23.37 21.62 14.80
N ASN A 176 23.36 20.32 14.53
CA ASN A 176 24.53 19.60 13.98
C ASN A 176 24.52 19.36 12.48
N SER A 177 23.38 19.47 11.81
CA SER A 177 23.30 19.19 10.36
C SER A 177 23.61 20.40 9.47
N GLY A 178 23.86 21.58 10.06
CA GLY A 178 24.16 22.78 9.30
C GLY A 178 23.07 23.14 8.28
N ASP A 179 23.49 23.62 7.12
CA ASP A 179 22.58 24.11 6.08
C ASP A 179 21.69 23.02 5.45
N GLN A 180 21.95 21.75 5.69
CA GLN A 180 21.14 20.65 5.14
C GLN A 180 19.68 20.69 5.61
N PHE A 181 19.44 21.12 6.85
CA PHE A 181 18.11 21.18 7.44
C PHE A 181 17.78 22.55 8.09
N GLY A 182 18.71 23.47 8.07
CA GLY A 182 18.71 24.71 8.85
C GLY A 182 17.53 25.67 8.61
N SER A 183 16.78 25.51 7.52
CA SER A 183 15.61 26.34 7.24
C SER A 183 14.27 25.73 7.68
N VAL A 184 14.25 24.46 8.05
CA VAL A 184 13.01 23.70 8.28
C VAL A 184 12.68 23.57 9.77
N ILE A 185 13.70 23.48 10.62
CA ILE A 185 13.51 23.28 12.05
C ILE A 185 14.32 24.35 12.80
N THR A 186 13.64 25.35 13.33
CA THR A 186 14.22 26.33 14.27
C THR A 186 13.74 26.02 15.69
N ALA A 187 14.66 25.67 16.56
CA ALA A 187 14.34 25.47 17.97
C ALA A 187 15.33 26.26 18.84
N ASP A 188 14.81 27.10 19.72
CA ASP A 188 15.60 27.94 20.65
C ASP A 188 15.95 27.21 21.97
N GLY A 189 15.89 25.87 21.98
CA GLY A 189 16.22 25.07 23.17
C GLY A 189 15.66 23.66 23.14
N ALA A 190 15.98 22.87 24.17
CA ALA A 190 15.46 21.53 24.30
C ALA A 190 13.93 21.52 24.39
N PRO A 191 13.24 20.60 23.71
CA PRO A 191 11.79 20.51 23.77
C PRO A 191 11.32 20.15 25.18
N ASP A 192 10.23 20.76 25.63
CA ASP A 192 9.51 20.30 26.81
C ASP A 192 8.54 19.19 26.37
N ILE A 193 8.73 17.98 26.90
CA ILE A 193 8.03 16.78 26.44
C ILE A 193 7.10 16.30 27.54
N GLY A 194 5.81 16.25 27.23
CA GLY A 194 4.79 15.62 28.06
C GLY A 194 4.20 14.39 27.38
N PHE A 195 3.83 13.40 28.17
CA PHE A 195 3.10 12.23 27.71
C PHE A 195 1.69 12.25 28.30
N GLU A 196 0.70 12.14 27.46
CA GLU A 196 -0.70 12.07 27.84
C GLU A 196 -1.32 10.77 27.35
N THR A 197 -1.98 10.04 28.27
CA THR A 197 -2.68 8.80 27.91
C THR A 197 -4.03 9.14 27.28
N THR A 198 -4.28 8.59 26.11
CA THR A 198 -5.54 8.71 25.37
C THR A 198 -6.15 7.34 25.15
N ASP A 199 -7.39 7.29 24.65
CA ASP A 199 -8.05 6.04 24.27
C ASP A 199 -7.34 5.31 23.10
N LEU A 200 -6.48 6.01 22.37
CA LEU A 200 -5.71 5.48 21.24
C LEU A 200 -4.25 5.13 21.60
N GLY A 201 -3.81 5.43 22.80
CA GLY A 201 -2.43 5.21 23.26
C GLY A 201 -1.86 6.41 24.02
N VAL A 202 -0.53 6.45 24.09
CA VAL A 202 0.22 7.54 24.72
C VAL A 202 0.83 8.40 23.64
#